data_b68dbd166366ee7605c85f813b48a073
#
_entry.id   b68dbd166366ee7605c85f813b48a073
#
_cell.length_a   1.000
_cell.length_b   1.000
_cell.length_c   1.000
_cell.angle_alpha   90.00
_cell.angle_beta   90.00
_cell.angle_gamma   90.00
#
_symmetry.space_group_name_H-M   'P 1'
#
loop_
_entity.id
_entity.type
_entity.pdbx_description
1 polymer ?
#
loop_
_entity_poly.entity_id
_entity_poly.type
_entity_poly.pdbx_seq_one_letter_code
_entity_poly.pdbx_strand_id
1 'polypeptide(L)'
;MSFFFVALLSAVWRWVGKGDTEVFASMVDSLFSMAKLSVEVMILLFGTLTLWLGFLKIAEHAGLVEKIASWLSPLFRRLMPEVPKNHPAAGLITMNFIANGLGLDNAATPIGLKAMRSLQSLNPTPKIASNAQILFLVMNASSLTLLPVSIFMYRAQQGALDPTLVFLPILLATSASTLAGFFSVAFMQRIKLNDPVVITWMLAIASLLSVFILFLSHLSASALGAFSSLLGNAVLFGLIVTFLLIGILKRVPVYESFIEGAKEGFDVSKNLLPYLIAMLCAVGILRASGALDVVLDMIRYLADSFHWDTRFVDALPTALVKPFSGSAARAMLIDTMTTHGVDSFPSFLAATVQGSTETTFYVLAVYFGAVGIQRARHAVACALFADLVGVLASIGVCYWFFG
;
A
#
# COMPACT_ATOMS: atom_id res chain seq x y z
N MET A 1 1.32 12.90 17.38
CA MET A 1 1.60 13.40 18.77
C MET A 1 2.42 12.42 19.60
N SER A 2 2.12 11.11 19.62
CA SER A 2 2.91 10.12 20.38
C SER A 2 4.41 10.14 20.05
N PHE A 3 4.81 10.28 18.78
CA PHE A 3 6.22 10.34 18.38
C PHE A 3 6.99 11.48 19.05
N PHE A 4 6.40 12.66 19.19
CA PHE A 4 7.02 13.81 19.87
C PHE A 4 7.25 13.52 21.37
N PHE A 5 6.28 12.88 22.04
CA PHE A 5 6.44 12.52 23.44
C PHE A 5 7.50 11.44 23.66
N VAL A 6 7.53 10.41 22.81
CA VAL A 6 8.55 9.36 22.87
C VAL A 6 9.94 9.96 22.61
N ALA A 7 10.05 10.83 21.61
CA ALA A 7 11.29 11.53 21.30
C ALA A 7 11.76 12.42 22.46
N LEU A 8 10.85 13.15 23.11
CA LEU A 8 11.18 13.98 24.28
C LEU A 8 11.72 13.12 25.43
N LEU A 9 11.04 11.99 25.75
CA LEU A 9 11.50 11.10 26.81
C LEU A 9 12.89 10.52 26.51
N SER A 10 13.14 10.11 25.27
CA SER A 10 14.45 9.63 24.80
C SER A 10 15.51 10.72 24.91
N ALA A 11 15.20 11.95 24.46
CA ALA A 11 16.12 13.08 24.53
C ALA A 11 16.49 13.45 25.98
N VAL A 12 15.51 13.47 26.89
CA VAL A 12 15.75 13.71 28.32
C VAL A 12 16.63 12.59 28.92
N TRP A 13 16.37 11.34 28.56
CA TRP A 13 17.22 10.22 28.99
C TRP A 13 18.66 10.36 28.48
N ARG A 14 18.89 10.74 27.21
CA ARG A 14 20.23 10.97 26.64
C ARG A 14 20.93 12.14 27.34
N TRP A 15 20.20 13.24 27.54
CA TRP A 15 20.73 14.44 28.19
C TRP A 15 21.15 14.16 29.64
N VAL A 16 20.23 13.60 30.48
CA VAL A 16 20.47 13.39 31.92
C VAL A 16 21.32 12.16 32.16
N GLY A 17 21.09 11.05 31.43
CA GLY A 17 21.74 9.78 31.66
C GLY A 17 23.09 9.60 30.97
N LYS A 18 23.27 10.22 29.77
CA LYS A 18 24.48 10.11 28.95
C LYS A 18 25.27 11.43 28.84
N GLY A 19 24.75 12.53 29.38
CA GLY A 19 25.39 13.85 29.29
C GLY A 19 25.39 14.47 27.89
N ASP A 20 24.51 14.01 27.00
CA ASP A 20 24.40 14.49 25.61
C ASP A 20 23.69 15.85 25.58
N THR A 21 24.45 16.93 25.54
CA THR A 21 23.94 18.32 25.53
C THR A 21 23.44 18.75 24.14
N GLU A 22 23.80 18.04 23.07
CA GLU A 22 23.47 18.41 21.70
C GLU A 22 22.16 17.78 21.19
N VAL A 23 21.58 16.83 21.92
CA VAL A 23 20.39 16.09 21.49
C VAL A 23 19.22 17.00 21.12
N PHE A 24 18.98 18.07 21.90
CA PHE A 24 17.89 19.02 21.61
C PHE A 24 18.18 19.88 20.39
N ALA A 25 19.44 20.30 20.20
CA ALA A 25 19.86 21.03 19.01
C ALA A 25 19.66 20.15 17.76
N SER A 26 20.13 18.90 17.79
CA SER A 26 19.93 17.92 16.71
C SER A 26 18.46 17.68 16.37
N MET A 27 17.57 17.64 17.38
CA MET A 27 16.13 17.51 17.17
C MET A 27 15.52 18.72 16.47
N VAL A 28 15.94 19.95 16.85
CA VAL A 28 15.48 21.19 16.23
C VAL A 28 15.98 21.29 14.79
N ASP A 29 17.25 20.97 14.53
CA ASP A 29 17.83 20.96 13.18
C ASP A 29 17.13 19.93 12.29
N SER A 30 16.84 18.74 12.83
CA SER A 30 16.08 17.72 12.13
C SER A 30 14.67 18.21 11.78
N LEU A 31 14.00 18.93 12.70
CA LEU A 31 12.66 19.49 12.44
C LEU A 31 12.64 20.43 11.24
N PHE A 32 13.59 21.37 11.16
CA PHE A 32 13.68 22.31 10.04
C PHE A 32 14.10 21.59 8.73
N SER A 33 15.04 20.66 8.80
CA SER A 33 15.46 19.86 7.65
C SER A 33 14.32 19.03 7.07
N MET A 34 13.52 18.36 7.93
CA MET A 34 12.37 17.58 7.50
C MET A 34 11.24 18.44 6.95
N ALA A 35 11.02 19.64 7.50
CA ALA A 35 10.07 20.60 6.94
C ALA A 35 10.48 21.04 5.52
N LYS A 36 11.76 21.32 5.30
CA LYS A 36 12.31 21.66 3.97
C LYS A 36 12.15 20.49 3.01
N LEU A 37 12.56 19.27 3.40
CA LEU A 37 12.42 18.05 2.61
C LEU A 37 10.95 17.81 2.22
N SER A 38 10.00 18.06 3.12
CA SER A 38 8.56 17.90 2.85
C SER A 38 8.10 18.76 1.69
N VAL A 39 8.59 20.00 1.58
CA VAL A 39 8.26 20.91 0.49
C VAL A 39 8.92 20.45 -0.82
N GLU A 40 10.18 20.04 -0.78
CA GLU A 40 10.90 19.52 -1.95
C GLU A 40 10.19 18.29 -2.53
N VAL A 41 9.85 17.31 -1.69
CA VAL A 41 9.06 16.13 -2.07
C VAL A 41 7.71 16.52 -2.67
N MET A 42 7.03 17.52 -2.09
CA MET A 42 5.73 17.97 -2.58
C MET A 42 5.82 18.59 -3.98
N ILE A 43 6.82 19.42 -4.26
CA ILE A 43 7.01 20.05 -5.57
C ILE A 43 7.13 18.97 -6.66
N LEU A 44 7.89 17.93 -6.39
CA LEU A 44 8.05 16.81 -7.31
C LEU A 44 6.76 16.00 -7.48
N LEU A 45 5.98 15.82 -6.38
CA LEU A 45 4.69 15.13 -6.40
C LEU A 45 3.63 15.87 -7.24
N PHE A 46 3.64 17.20 -7.29
CA PHE A 46 2.70 17.95 -8.12
C PHE A 46 2.71 17.47 -9.58
N GLY A 47 3.90 17.39 -10.19
CA GLY A 47 4.02 16.98 -11.58
C GLY A 47 3.61 15.53 -11.81
N THR A 48 4.10 14.61 -10.97
CA THR A 48 3.87 13.17 -11.15
C THR A 48 2.44 12.75 -10.85
N LEU A 49 1.81 13.27 -9.78
CA LEU A 49 0.41 12.99 -9.47
C LEU A 49 -0.53 13.59 -10.51
N THR A 50 -0.26 14.82 -10.95
CA THR A 50 -1.03 15.48 -12.02
C THR A 50 -0.99 14.66 -13.30
N LEU A 51 0.19 14.20 -13.72
CA LEU A 51 0.37 13.38 -14.91
C LEU A 51 -0.41 12.07 -14.81
N TRP A 52 -0.24 11.35 -13.69
CA TRP A 52 -0.80 10.02 -13.53
C TRP A 52 -2.33 10.05 -13.40
N LEU A 53 -2.89 10.94 -12.57
CA LEU A 53 -4.34 11.08 -12.43
C LEU A 53 -4.99 11.60 -13.72
N GLY A 54 -4.28 12.38 -14.53
CA GLY A 54 -4.72 12.74 -15.86
C GLY A 54 -4.95 11.50 -16.76
N PHE A 55 -3.99 10.59 -16.83
CA PHE A 55 -4.14 9.35 -17.60
C PHE A 55 -5.23 8.43 -17.03
N LEU A 56 -5.29 8.28 -15.72
CA LEU A 56 -6.31 7.45 -15.06
C LEU A 56 -7.73 7.95 -15.34
N LYS A 57 -7.94 9.25 -15.41
CA LYS A 57 -9.25 9.85 -15.74
C LYS A 57 -9.72 9.49 -17.13
N ILE A 58 -8.81 9.37 -18.09
CA ILE A 58 -9.14 8.88 -19.44
C ILE A 58 -9.68 7.44 -19.37
N ALA A 59 -9.01 6.57 -18.59
CA ALA A 59 -9.44 5.17 -18.40
C ALA A 59 -10.80 5.06 -17.71
N GLU A 60 -11.06 5.93 -16.71
CA GLU A 60 -12.34 6.05 -16.02
C GLU A 60 -13.46 6.43 -17.00
N HIS A 61 -13.30 7.52 -17.74
CA HIS A 61 -14.28 7.98 -18.72
C HIS A 61 -14.49 6.99 -19.88
N ALA A 62 -13.48 6.17 -20.19
CA ALA A 62 -13.59 5.12 -21.20
C ALA A 62 -14.32 3.85 -20.70
N GLY A 63 -14.73 3.80 -19.43
CA GLY A 63 -15.45 2.67 -18.85
C GLY A 63 -14.59 1.41 -18.68
N LEU A 64 -13.26 1.58 -18.52
CA LEU A 64 -12.35 0.45 -18.37
C LEU A 64 -12.58 -0.28 -17.04
N VAL A 65 -12.79 0.49 -15.97
CA VAL A 65 -13.01 -0.05 -14.61
C VAL A 65 -14.27 -0.92 -14.58
N GLU A 66 -15.36 -0.44 -15.16
CA GLU A 66 -16.64 -1.16 -15.25
C GLU A 66 -16.52 -2.46 -16.06
N LYS A 67 -15.75 -2.43 -17.15
CA LYS A 67 -15.54 -3.61 -18.00
C LYS A 67 -14.79 -4.70 -17.26
N ILE A 68 -13.70 -4.36 -16.59
CA ILE A 68 -12.93 -5.34 -15.82
C ILE A 68 -13.75 -5.81 -14.60
N ALA A 69 -14.51 -4.90 -13.95
CA ALA A 69 -15.39 -5.23 -12.83
C ALA A 69 -16.46 -6.26 -13.22
N SER A 70 -17.04 -6.16 -14.41
CA SER A 70 -18.03 -7.12 -14.88
C SER A 70 -17.44 -8.54 -15.00
N TRP A 71 -16.16 -8.66 -15.33
CA TRP A 71 -15.46 -9.93 -15.48
C TRP A 71 -15.17 -10.62 -14.13
N LEU A 72 -14.84 -9.85 -13.09
CA LEU A 72 -14.60 -10.37 -11.72
C LEU A 72 -15.88 -10.58 -10.92
N SER A 73 -17.00 -9.98 -11.33
CA SER A 73 -18.28 -10.05 -10.62
C SER A 73 -18.76 -11.49 -10.29
N PRO A 74 -18.62 -12.50 -11.15
CA PRO A 74 -19.02 -13.87 -10.83
C PRO A 74 -18.31 -14.46 -9.60
N LEU A 75 -17.02 -14.15 -9.42
CA LEU A 75 -16.23 -14.58 -8.27
C LEU A 75 -16.76 -13.96 -6.97
N PHE A 76 -16.88 -12.62 -6.94
CA PHE A 76 -17.35 -11.92 -5.73
C PHE A 76 -18.75 -12.32 -5.29
N ARG A 77 -19.65 -12.63 -6.25
CA ARG A 77 -21.00 -13.16 -5.96
C ARG A 77 -20.97 -14.50 -5.22
N ARG A 78 -19.97 -15.36 -5.50
CA ARG A 78 -19.82 -16.65 -4.82
C ARG A 78 -19.16 -16.51 -3.45
N LEU A 79 -18.24 -15.56 -3.31
CA LEU A 79 -17.55 -15.27 -2.05
C LEU A 79 -18.44 -14.55 -1.03
N MET A 80 -19.47 -13.84 -1.49
CA MET A 80 -20.41 -13.09 -0.66
C MET A 80 -21.86 -13.54 -0.90
N PRO A 81 -22.25 -14.75 -0.46
CA PRO A 81 -23.58 -15.30 -0.72
C PRO A 81 -24.71 -14.49 -0.03
N GLU A 82 -24.37 -13.68 0.98
CA GLU A 82 -25.30 -12.79 1.66
C GLU A 82 -25.76 -11.61 0.75
N VAL A 83 -25.03 -11.34 -0.36
CA VAL A 83 -25.35 -10.27 -1.29
C VAL A 83 -26.24 -10.81 -2.43
N PRO A 84 -27.48 -10.33 -2.58
CA PRO A 84 -28.39 -10.76 -3.65
C PRO A 84 -27.81 -10.51 -5.05
N LYS A 85 -28.13 -11.38 -6.02
CA LYS A 85 -27.55 -11.35 -7.39
C LYS A 85 -27.66 -10.00 -8.11
N ASN A 86 -28.73 -9.23 -7.85
CA ASN A 86 -29.00 -7.96 -8.51
C ASN A 86 -28.75 -6.75 -7.60
N HIS A 87 -28.11 -6.96 -6.44
CA HIS A 87 -27.84 -5.87 -5.51
C HIS A 87 -26.63 -5.04 -5.96
N PRO A 88 -26.67 -3.70 -5.91
CA PRO A 88 -25.61 -2.84 -6.40
C PRO A 88 -24.26 -3.03 -5.67
N ALA A 89 -24.27 -3.57 -4.43
CA ALA A 89 -23.08 -3.84 -3.67
C ALA A 89 -22.06 -4.69 -4.44
N ALA A 90 -22.50 -5.73 -5.17
CA ALA A 90 -21.60 -6.62 -5.90
C ALA A 90 -20.80 -5.87 -6.99
N GLY A 91 -21.43 -4.98 -7.72
CA GLY A 91 -20.77 -4.12 -8.71
C GLY A 91 -19.78 -3.14 -8.06
N LEU A 92 -20.23 -2.45 -7.01
CA LEU A 92 -19.43 -1.46 -6.30
C LEU A 92 -18.19 -2.09 -5.64
N ILE A 93 -18.31 -3.28 -5.03
CA ILE A 93 -17.18 -4.04 -4.47
C ILE A 93 -16.15 -4.36 -5.55
N THR A 94 -16.61 -4.87 -6.68
CA THR A 94 -15.72 -5.24 -7.77
C THR A 94 -15.03 -4.03 -8.39
N MET A 95 -15.76 -2.92 -8.56
CA MET A 95 -15.20 -1.65 -9.03
C MET A 95 -14.14 -1.09 -8.08
N ASN A 96 -14.43 -1.12 -6.78
CA ASN A 96 -13.47 -0.67 -5.77
C ASN A 96 -12.19 -1.51 -5.78
N PHE A 97 -12.32 -2.84 -5.85
CA PHE A 97 -11.18 -3.74 -5.90
C PHE A 97 -10.27 -3.49 -7.12
N ILE A 98 -10.88 -3.22 -8.28
CA ILE A 98 -10.13 -2.90 -9.50
C ILE A 98 -9.50 -1.51 -9.42
N ALA A 99 -10.23 -0.54 -8.89
CA ALA A 99 -9.70 0.81 -8.71
C ALA A 99 -8.45 0.79 -7.82
N ASN A 100 -8.46 0.04 -6.72
CA ASN A 100 -7.28 -0.19 -5.88
C ASN A 100 -6.14 -0.88 -6.66
N GLY A 101 -6.46 -1.95 -7.40
CA GLY A 101 -5.46 -2.69 -8.19
C GLY A 101 -4.78 -1.83 -9.25
N LEU A 102 -5.49 -0.88 -9.83
CA LEU A 102 -4.97 0.06 -10.82
C LEU A 102 -4.28 1.29 -10.19
N GLY A 103 -4.22 1.39 -8.85
CA GLY A 103 -3.65 2.54 -8.16
C GLY A 103 -4.51 3.81 -8.24
N LEU A 104 -5.84 3.65 -8.42
CA LEU A 104 -6.84 4.72 -8.44
C LEU A 104 -7.30 5.06 -7.02
N ASP A 105 -6.39 5.34 -6.09
CA ASP A 105 -6.69 5.52 -4.66
C ASP A 105 -7.79 6.57 -4.41
N ASN A 106 -7.80 7.66 -5.20
CA ASN A 106 -8.80 8.73 -5.08
C ASN A 106 -10.20 8.28 -5.50
N ALA A 107 -10.33 7.41 -6.50
CA ALA A 107 -11.61 6.86 -6.93
C ALA A 107 -12.01 5.64 -6.08
N ALA A 108 -11.05 4.87 -5.60
CA ALA A 108 -11.29 3.66 -4.81
C ALA A 108 -12.04 3.96 -3.51
N THR A 109 -11.60 4.96 -2.74
CA THR A 109 -12.23 5.30 -1.44
C THR A 109 -13.69 5.70 -1.55
N PRO A 110 -14.13 6.64 -2.42
CA PRO A 110 -15.55 6.96 -2.61
C PRO A 110 -16.38 5.77 -3.08
N ILE A 111 -15.85 4.94 -4.00
CA ILE A 111 -16.54 3.72 -4.48
C ILE A 111 -16.68 2.73 -3.32
N GLY A 112 -15.64 2.53 -2.53
CA GLY A 112 -15.64 1.66 -1.37
C GLY A 112 -16.62 2.11 -0.28
N LEU A 113 -16.75 3.41 -0.03
CA LEU A 113 -17.78 3.96 0.86
C LEU A 113 -19.19 3.69 0.36
N LYS A 114 -19.44 3.82 -0.94
CA LYS A 114 -20.74 3.45 -1.55
C LYS A 114 -20.99 1.94 -1.41
N ALA A 115 -19.96 1.11 -1.64
CA ALA A 115 -20.04 -0.34 -1.47
C ALA A 115 -20.38 -0.70 -0.02
N MET A 116 -19.71 -0.09 0.96
CA MET A 116 -19.93 -0.35 2.39
C MET A 116 -21.36 0.10 2.83
N ARG A 117 -21.85 1.25 2.36
CA ARG A 117 -23.24 1.69 2.60
C ARG A 117 -24.25 0.73 1.98
N SER A 118 -23.97 0.26 0.77
CA SER A 118 -24.80 -0.72 0.07
C SER A 118 -24.81 -2.07 0.80
N LEU A 119 -23.69 -2.53 1.37
CA LEU A 119 -23.63 -3.71 2.22
C LEU A 119 -24.38 -3.49 3.56
N GLN A 120 -24.33 -2.28 4.11
CA GLN A 120 -25.01 -1.95 5.36
C GLN A 120 -26.53 -2.06 5.22
N SER A 121 -27.10 -1.75 4.07
CA SER A 121 -28.54 -1.93 3.84
C SER A 121 -29.01 -3.40 3.90
N LEU A 122 -28.08 -4.34 3.72
CA LEU A 122 -28.32 -5.78 3.82
C LEU A 122 -28.00 -6.34 5.21
N ASN A 123 -27.39 -5.54 6.11
CA ASN A 123 -26.90 -6.00 7.39
C ASN A 123 -28.05 -6.08 8.43
N PRO A 124 -28.42 -7.29 8.91
CA PRO A 124 -29.50 -7.45 9.89
C PRO A 124 -29.12 -6.92 11.27
N THR A 125 -27.83 -6.70 11.55
CA THR A 125 -27.32 -6.21 12.84
C THR A 125 -26.48 -4.95 12.64
N PRO A 126 -27.08 -3.75 12.54
CA PRO A 126 -26.41 -2.54 12.05
C PRO A 126 -25.12 -2.13 12.76
N LYS A 127 -24.97 -2.53 14.05
CA LYS A 127 -23.77 -2.20 14.86
C LYS A 127 -22.66 -3.25 14.79
N ILE A 128 -22.91 -4.40 14.17
CA ILE A 128 -21.97 -5.52 14.10
C ILE A 128 -21.65 -5.77 12.62
N ALA A 129 -20.38 -5.91 12.27
CA ALA A 129 -19.98 -6.16 10.89
C ALA A 129 -20.52 -7.50 10.37
N SER A 130 -21.15 -7.49 9.18
CA SER A 130 -21.59 -8.71 8.47
C SER A 130 -20.38 -9.41 7.83
N ASN A 131 -20.55 -10.65 7.41
CA ASN A 131 -19.48 -11.42 6.77
C ASN A 131 -19.02 -10.76 5.46
N ALA A 132 -19.95 -10.29 4.63
CA ALA A 132 -19.62 -9.58 3.39
C ALA A 132 -18.84 -8.29 3.65
N GLN A 133 -19.21 -7.52 4.69
CA GLN A 133 -18.49 -6.31 5.07
C GLN A 133 -17.07 -6.61 5.57
N ILE A 134 -16.89 -7.68 6.33
CA ILE A 134 -15.56 -8.10 6.82
C ILE A 134 -14.67 -8.53 5.64
N LEU A 135 -15.18 -9.39 4.74
CA LEU A 135 -14.42 -9.82 3.57
C LEU A 135 -14.04 -8.62 2.70
N PHE A 136 -14.99 -7.73 2.42
CA PHE A 136 -14.73 -6.50 1.66
C PHE A 136 -13.65 -5.63 2.31
N LEU A 137 -13.71 -5.44 3.63
CA LEU A 137 -12.75 -4.64 4.35
C LEU A 137 -11.34 -5.26 4.33
N VAL A 138 -11.22 -6.57 4.61
CA VAL A 138 -9.92 -7.25 4.64
C VAL A 138 -9.27 -7.27 3.25
N MET A 139 -10.06 -7.46 2.19
CA MET A 139 -9.57 -7.36 0.81
C MET A 139 -9.07 -5.95 0.45
N ASN A 140 -9.64 -4.88 1.04
CA ASN A 140 -9.12 -3.52 0.90
C ASN A 140 -7.86 -3.29 1.74
N ALA A 141 -7.79 -3.82 2.96
CA ALA A 141 -6.63 -3.67 3.84
C ALA A 141 -5.40 -4.42 3.30
N SER A 142 -5.60 -5.63 2.74
CA SER A 142 -4.51 -6.39 2.11
C SER A 142 -4.14 -5.90 0.70
N SER A 143 -4.99 -5.12 0.09
CA SER A 143 -4.93 -4.41 -1.21
C SER A 143 -3.97 -5.01 -2.25
N LEU A 144 -4.51 -5.76 -3.21
CA LEU A 144 -3.72 -6.23 -4.35
C LEU A 144 -3.29 -5.03 -5.21
N THR A 145 -2.06 -4.56 -5.03
CA THR A 145 -1.49 -3.44 -5.77
C THR A 145 -0.81 -3.97 -7.04
N LEU A 146 -1.50 -3.93 -8.17
CA LEU A 146 -0.92 -4.32 -9.46
C LEU A 146 0.00 -3.23 -10.02
N LEU A 147 -0.23 -1.97 -9.63
CA LEU A 147 0.49 -0.80 -10.11
C LEU A 147 0.90 0.10 -8.95
N PRO A 148 2.09 -0.12 -8.36
CA PRO A 148 2.57 0.69 -7.24
C PRO A 148 3.16 2.03 -7.72
N VAL A 149 2.39 2.81 -8.48
CA VAL A 149 2.85 4.06 -9.11
C VAL A 149 3.34 5.06 -8.07
N SER A 150 2.64 5.18 -6.95
CA SER A 150 3.06 6.06 -5.84
C SER A 150 4.46 5.71 -5.31
N ILE A 151 4.79 4.43 -5.23
CA ILE A 151 6.12 3.97 -4.80
C ILE A 151 7.18 4.32 -5.82
N PHE A 152 6.89 4.11 -7.12
CA PHE A 152 7.80 4.50 -8.19
C PHE A 152 8.06 6.00 -8.17
N MET A 153 7.03 6.82 -7.92
CA MET A 153 7.15 8.27 -7.79
C MET A 153 8.07 8.66 -6.63
N TYR A 154 7.90 8.07 -5.43
CA TYR A 154 8.77 8.36 -4.28
C TYR A 154 10.21 7.96 -4.56
N ARG A 155 10.45 6.80 -5.18
CA ARG A 155 11.80 6.37 -5.57
C ARG A 155 12.43 7.32 -6.62
N ALA A 156 11.67 7.68 -7.66
CA ALA A 156 12.13 8.64 -8.67
C ALA A 156 12.49 10.00 -8.06
N GLN A 157 11.69 10.50 -7.12
CA GLN A 157 11.93 11.76 -6.43
C GLN A 157 13.18 11.74 -5.55
N GLN A 158 13.50 10.58 -4.96
CA GLN A 158 14.71 10.38 -4.18
C GLN A 158 15.94 10.06 -5.06
N GLY A 159 15.81 10.16 -6.39
CA GLY A 159 16.91 9.98 -7.33
C GLY A 159 17.29 8.53 -7.62
N ALA A 160 16.35 7.59 -7.51
CA ALA A 160 16.60 6.20 -7.88
C ALA A 160 17.06 6.07 -9.34
N LEU A 161 18.09 5.26 -9.58
CA LEU A 161 18.56 4.95 -10.94
C LEU A 161 17.48 4.25 -11.75
N ASP A 162 16.71 3.37 -11.09
CA ASP A 162 15.56 2.69 -11.66
C ASP A 162 14.42 2.65 -10.64
N PRO A 163 13.44 3.55 -10.76
CA PRO A 163 12.29 3.60 -9.84
C PRO A 163 11.44 2.33 -9.86
N THR A 164 11.37 1.62 -10.99
CA THR A 164 10.49 0.46 -11.19
C THR A 164 11.11 -0.87 -10.75
N LEU A 165 12.36 -0.88 -10.32
CA LEU A 165 13.10 -2.08 -9.90
C LEU A 165 12.35 -2.92 -8.84
N VAL A 166 11.59 -2.27 -7.97
CA VAL A 166 10.79 -2.90 -6.90
C VAL A 166 9.42 -3.42 -7.36
N PHE A 167 9.12 -3.39 -8.66
CA PHE A 167 7.81 -3.78 -9.21
C PHE A 167 7.43 -5.22 -8.84
N LEU A 168 8.28 -6.18 -9.21
CA LEU A 168 8.02 -7.59 -8.92
C LEU A 168 8.04 -7.92 -7.43
N PRO A 169 8.99 -7.44 -6.62
CA PRO A 169 8.92 -7.58 -5.17
C PRO A 169 7.59 -7.11 -4.57
N ILE A 170 7.09 -5.96 -4.96
CA ILE A 170 5.79 -5.46 -4.49
C ILE A 170 4.65 -6.37 -4.97
N LEU A 171 4.63 -6.75 -6.25
CA LEU A 171 3.58 -7.61 -6.81
C LEU A 171 3.49 -8.96 -6.10
N LEU A 172 4.63 -9.58 -5.79
CA LEU A 172 4.69 -10.85 -5.06
C LEU A 172 4.26 -10.68 -3.60
N ALA A 173 4.74 -9.64 -2.92
CA ALA A 173 4.42 -9.38 -1.52
C ALA A 173 2.93 -9.04 -1.32
N THR A 174 2.35 -8.17 -2.18
CA THR A 174 0.93 -7.83 -2.11
C THR A 174 0.03 -9.01 -2.48
N SER A 175 0.47 -9.88 -3.41
CA SER A 175 -0.24 -11.13 -3.71
C SER A 175 -0.28 -12.06 -2.50
N ALA A 176 0.85 -12.22 -1.80
CA ALA A 176 0.93 -13.03 -0.58
C ALA A 176 0.02 -12.46 0.53
N SER A 177 0.05 -11.14 0.77
CA SER A 177 -0.82 -10.45 1.73
C SER A 177 -2.30 -10.65 1.40
N THR A 178 -2.69 -10.43 0.14
CA THR A 178 -4.09 -10.56 -0.30
C THR A 178 -4.59 -11.99 -0.17
N LEU A 179 -3.78 -12.99 -0.54
CA LEU A 179 -4.12 -14.39 -0.35
C LEU A 179 -4.25 -14.75 1.13
N ALA A 180 -3.33 -14.28 1.98
CA ALA A 180 -3.40 -14.49 3.43
C ALA A 180 -4.66 -13.87 4.04
N GLY A 181 -4.98 -12.63 3.67
CA GLY A 181 -6.21 -11.96 4.07
C GLY A 181 -7.46 -12.71 3.64
N PHE A 182 -7.52 -13.12 2.38
CA PHE A 182 -8.62 -13.92 1.85
C PHE A 182 -8.78 -15.25 2.58
N PHE A 183 -7.71 -16.04 2.72
CA PHE A 183 -7.79 -17.34 3.38
C PHE A 183 -8.10 -17.24 4.87
N SER A 184 -7.59 -16.21 5.56
CA SER A 184 -7.92 -15.98 6.97
C SER A 184 -9.42 -15.70 7.17
N VAL A 185 -10.01 -14.86 6.30
CA VAL A 185 -11.46 -14.60 6.33
C VAL A 185 -12.25 -15.84 5.91
N ALA A 186 -11.82 -16.54 4.87
CA ALA A 186 -12.48 -17.76 4.40
C ALA A 186 -12.53 -18.85 5.50
N PHE A 187 -11.44 -18.99 6.26
CA PHE A 187 -11.36 -19.89 7.41
C PHE A 187 -12.31 -19.46 8.53
N MET A 188 -12.25 -18.20 8.94
CA MET A 188 -13.08 -17.67 10.03
C MET A 188 -14.58 -17.68 9.72
N GLN A 189 -14.94 -17.46 8.46
CA GLN A 189 -16.34 -17.42 7.99
C GLN A 189 -16.82 -18.77 7.44
N ARG A 190 -15.95 -19.77 7.35
CA ARG A 190 -16.25 -21.08 6.75
C ARG A 190 -16.83 -20.94 5.33
N ILE A 191 -16.22 -20.06 4.51
CA ILE A 191 -16.65 -19.87 3.12
C ILE A 191 -16.51 -21.19 2.37
N LYS A 192 -17.54 -21.56 1.62
CA LYS A 192 -17.53 -22.78 0.79
C LYS A 192 -16.60 -22.59 -0.41
N LEU A 193 -15.34 -22.98 -0.28
CA LEU A 193 -14.35 -22.90 -1.36
C LEU A 193 -14.55 -23.99 -2.44
N ASN A 194 -15.46 -24.95 -2.21
CA ASN A 194 -15.74 -26.06 -3.14
C ASN A 194 -16.67 -25.67 -4.31
N ASP A 195 -17.06 -24.39 -4.42
CA ASP A 195 -17.84 -23.93 -5.57
C ASP A 195 -16.97 -23.98 -6.85
N PRO A 196 -17.47 -24.55 -7.97
CA PRO A 196 -16.67 -24.68 -9.20
C PRO A 196 -16.09 -23.36 -9.71
N VAL A 197 -16.82 -22.25 -9.58
CA VAL A 197 -16.33 -20.92 -9.98
C VAL A 197 -15.15 -20.48 -9.10
N VAL A 198 -15.28 -20.67 -7.77
CA VAL A 198 -14.20 -20.32 -6.83
C VAL A 198 -12.98 -21.19 -7.08
N ILE A 199 -13.15 -22.51 -7.24
CA ILE A 199 -12.05 -23.45 -7.55
C ILE A 199 -11.34 -23.03 -8.84
N THR A 200 -12.09 -22.76 -9.91
CA THR A 200 -11.49 -22.36 -11.20
C THR A 200 -10.64 -21.10 -11.06
N TRP A 201 -11.14 -20.07 -10.37
CA TRP A 201 -10.37 -18.86 -10.11
C TRP A 201 -9.15 -19.10 -9.22
N MET A 202 -9.31 -19.89 -8.14
CA MET A 202 -8.19 -20.24 -7.26
C MET A 202 -7.11 -21.03 -8.00
N LEU A 203 -7.49 -22.02 -8.81
CA LEU A 203 -6.54 -22.78 -9.62
C LEU A 203 -5.87 -21.91 -10.68
N ALA A 204 -6.62 -21.02 -11.33
CA ALA A 204 -6.05 -20.09 -12.32
C ALA A 204 -5.02 -19.15 -11.67
N ILE A 205 -5.35 -18.55 -10.52
CA ILE A 205 -4.43 -17.67 -9.79
C ILE A 205 -3.22 -18.47 -9.27
N ALA A 206 -3.45 -19.62 -8.66
CA ALA A 206 -2.39 -20.48 -8.12
C ALA A 206 -1.44 -20.96 -9.22
N SER A 207 -1.98 -21.44 -10.36
CA SER A 207 -1.17 -21.87 -11.50
C SER A 207 -0.37 -20.71 -12.12
N LEU A 208 -1.01 -19.55 -12.29
CA LEU A 208 -0.33 -18.35 -12.79
C LEU A 208 0.83 -17.94 -11.88
N LEU A 209 0.58 -17.83 -10.57
CA LEU A 209 1.61 -17.47 -9.59
C LEU A 209 2.71 -18.56 -9.52
N SER A 210 2.35 -19.84 -9.53
CA SER A 210 3.34 -20.93 -9.48
C SER A 210 4.22 -20.95 -10.71
N VAL A 211 3.65 -20.84 -11.91
CA VAL A 211 4.42 -20.76 -13.17
C VAL A 211 5.31 -19.54 -13.17
N PHE A 212 4.79 -18.40 -12.70
CA PHE A 212 5.56 -17.16 -12.65
C PHE A 212 6.71 -17.24 -11.65
N ILE A 213 6.48 -17.75 -10.45
CA ILE A 213 7.52 -17.96 -9.43
C ILE A 213 8.58 -18.96 -9.92
N LEU A 214 8.15 -20.08 -10.56
CA LEU A 214 9.07 -21.05 -11.15
C LEU A 214 9.91 -20.41 -12.26
N PHE A 215 9.33 -19.60 -13.13
CA PHE A 215 10.08 -18.84 -14.13
C PHE A 215 11.12 -17.93 -13.47
N LEU A 216 10.72 -17.14 -12.48
CA LEU A 216 11.63 -16.25 -11.76
C LEU A 216 12.75 -17.01 -11.01
N SER A 217 12.49 -18.20 -10.47
CA SER A 217 13.48 -19.00 -9.74
C SER A 217 14.62 -19.52 -10.62
N HIS A 218 14.47 -19.53 -11.95
CA HIS A 218 15.52 -19.87 -12.89
C HIS A 218 16.42 -18.68 -13.27
N LEU A 219 16.06 -17.45 -12.84
CA LEU A 219 16.82 -16.24 -13.15
C LEU A 219 17.88 -15.99 -12.06
N SER A 220 19.06 -15.49 -12.47
CA SER A 220 20.07 -14.98 -11.53
C SER A 220 19.56 -13.68 -10.86
N ALA A 221 20.12 -13.29 -9.71
CA ALA A 221 19.74 -12.07 -9.00
C ALA A 221 19.82 -10.81 -9.89
N SER A 222 20.88 -10.69 -10.70
CA SER A 222 21.02 -9.58 -11.66
C SER A 222 19.93 -9.61 -12.76
N ALA A 223 19.57 -10.80 -13.25
CA ALA A 223 18.52 -10.96 -14.25
C ALA A 223 17.13 -10.71 -13.64
N LEU A 224 16.89 -11.05 -12.37
CA LEU A 224 15.65 -10.73 -11.64
C LEU A 224 15.42 -9.22 -11.55
N GLY A 225 16.45 -8.47 -11.16
CA GLY A 225 16.39 -7.00 -11.11
C GLY A 225 16.10 -6.42 -12.51
N ALA A 226 16.87 -6.81 -13.52
CA ALA A 226 16.67 -6.33 -14.89
C ALA A 226 15.27 -6.68 -15.44
N PHE A 227 14.76 -7.88 -15.15
CA PHE A 227 13.42 -8.31 -15.58
C PHE A 227 12.33 -7.55 -14.83
N SER A 228 12.48 -7.30 -13.53
CA SER A 228 11.54 -6.48 -12.73
C SER A 228 11.44 -5.08 -13.30
N SER A 229 12.57 -4.45 -13.59
CA SER A 229 12.66 -3.14 -14.22
C SER A 229 12.00 -3.11 -15.60
N LEU A 230 12.39 -4.02 -16.48
CA LEU A 230 11.81 -4.10 -17.83
C LEU A 230 10.29 -4.25 -17.77
N LEU A 231 9.80 -5.19 -16.95
CA LEU A 231 8.38 -5.46 -16.82
C LEU A 231 7.63 -4.28 -16.18
N GLY A 232 8.18 -3.67 -15.13
CA GLY A 232 7.61 -2.49 -14.48
C GLY A 232 7.46 -1.31 -15.44
N ASN A 233 8.52 -0.99 -16.18
CA ASN A 233 8.50 0.09 -17.19
C ASN A 233 7.55 -0.24 -18.34
N ALA A 234 7.57 -1.47 -18.85
CA ALA A 234 6.70 -1.91 -19.96
C ALA A 234 5.22 -1.88 -19.54
N VAL A 235 4.89 -2.34 -18.33
CA VAL A 235 3.52 -2.29 -17.81
C VAL A 235 3.08 -0.85 -17.62
N LEU A 236 3.90 0.00 -16.99
CA LEU A 236 3.57 1.40 -16.76
C LEU A 236 3.30 2.15 -18.08
N PHE A 237 4.21 2.05 -19.03
CA PHE A 237 4.06 2.70 -20.35
C PHE A 237 2.94 2.07 -21.18
N GLY A 238 2.83 0.74 -21.18
CA GLY A 238 1.79 0.01 -21.88
C GLY A 238 0.38 0.37 -21.40
N LEU A 239 0.22 0.66 -20.12
CA LEU A 239 -1.05 1.15 -19.56
C LEU A 239 -1.39 2.56 -20.04
N ILE A 240 -0.42 3.48 -20.04
CA ILE A 240 -0.63 4.83 -20.59
C ILE A 240 -1.12 4.73 -22.05
N VAL A 241 -0.44 3.94 -22.87
CA VAL A 241 -0.83 3.71 -24.25
C VAL A 241 -2.22 3.07 -24.34
N THR A 242 -2.52 2.10 -23.49
CA THR A 242 -3.83 1.42 -23.43
C THR A 242 -4.94 2.41 -23.06
N PHE A 243 -4.74 3.28 -22.07
CA PHE A 243 -5.71 4.27 -21.67
C PHE A 243 -6.02 5.26 -22.79
N LEU A 244 -4.96 5.73 -23.51
CA LEU A 244 -5.12 6.60 -24.65
C LEU A 244 -5.86 5.92 -25.80
N LEU A 245 -5.48 4.69 -26.15
CA LEU A 245 -6.11 3.93 -27.23
C LEU A 245 -7.59 3.64 -26.94
N ILE A 246 -7.91 3.19 -25.73
CA ILE A 246 -9.31 2.93 -25.34
C ILE A 246 -10.10 4.24 -25.32
N GLY A 247 -9.53 5.32 -24.81
CA GLY A 247 -10.14 6.65 -24.84
C GLY A 247 -10.52 7.09 -26.27
N ILE A 248 -9.58 6.97 -27.20
CA ILE A 248 -9.80 7.28 -28.63
C ILE A 248 -10.87 6.37 -29.24
N LEU A 249 -10.78 5.05 -29.03
CA LEU A 249 -11.74 4.08 -29.54
C LEU A 249 -13.16 4.29 -29.00
N LYS A 250 -13.26 4.73 -27.76
CA LYS A 250 -14.54 5.06 -27.08
C LYS A 250 -15.03 6.48 -27.37
N ARG A 251 -14.27 7.26 -28.17
CA ARG A 251 -14.57 8.67 -28.47
C ARG A 251 -14.69 9.55 -27.24
N VAL A 252 -13.91 9.24 -26.20
CA VAL A 252 -13.78 10.10 -25.03
C VAL A 252 -13.00 11.35 -25.43
N PRO A 253 -13.36 12.55 -24.95
CA PRO A 253 -12.55 13.76 -25.14
C PRO A 253 -11.27 13.62 -24.30
N VAL A 254 -10.22 13.00 -24.91
CA VAL A 254 -9.00 12.55 -24.20
C VAL A 254 -8.28 13.70 -23.54
N TYR A 255 -8.14 14.84 -24.22
CA TYR A 255 -7.45 16.01 -23.66
C TYR A 255 -8.20 16.61 -22.47
N GLU A 256 -9.51 16.82 -22.62
CA GLU A 256 -10.36 17.37 -21.56
C GLU A 256 -10.40 16.45 -20.33
N SER A 257 -10.51 15.14 -20.55
CA SER A 257 -10.46 14.13 -19.49
C SER A 257 -9.10 14.13 -18.76
N PHE A 258 -8.01 14.23 -19.53
CA PHE A 258 -6.68 14.37 -18.95
C PHE A 258 -6.57 15.63 -18.06
N ILE A 259 -7.03 16.78 -18.55
CA ILE A 259 -6.98 18.05 -17.80
C ILE A 259 -7.83 17.97 -16.53
N GLU A 260 -9.00 17.31 -16.59
CA GLU A 260 -9.86 17.09 -15.41
C GLU A 260 -9.11 16.27 -14.34
N GLY A 261 -8.56 15.12 -14.71
CA GLY A 261 -7.76 14.30 -13.79
C GLY A 261 -6.48 15.00 -13.30
N ALA A 262 -5.84 15.79 -14.17
CA ALA A 262 -4.68 16.58 -13.81
C ALA A 262 -5.00 17.63 -12.73
N LYS A 263 -6.15 18.29 -12.79
CA LYS A 263 -6.64 19.19 -11.74
C LYS A 263 -6.89 18.45 -10.43
N GLU A 264 -7.51 17.27 -10.48
CA GLU A 264 -7.69 16.41 -9.30
C GLU A 264 -6.32 16.06 -8.68
N GLY A 265 -5.31 15.72 -9.50
CA GLY A 265 -3.95 15.43 -9.07
C GLY A 265 -3.27 16.59 -8.36
N PHE A 266 -3.47 17.80 -8.84
CA PHE A 266 -2.99 19.02 -8.20
C PHE A 266 -3.61 19.23 -6.82
N ASP A 267 -4.94 19.08 -6.70
CA ASP A 267 -5.65 19.22 -5.44
C ASP A 267 -5.25 18.16 -4.41
N VAL A 268 -5.06 16.92 -4.85
CA VAL A 268 -4.54 15.83 -4.00
C VAL A 268 -3.16 16.18 -3.46
N SER A 269 -2.25 16.61 -4.33
CA SER A 269 -0.90 17.00 -3.95
C SER A 269 -0.91 18.11 -2.91
N LYS A 270 -1.67 19.18 -3.14
CA LYS A 270 -1.83 20.30 -2.20
C LYS A 270 -2.29 19.82 -0.82
N ASN A 271 -3.26 18.90 -0.79
CA ASN A 271 -3.81 18.39 0.46
C ASN A 271 -2.85 17.43 1.20
N LEU A 272 -1.86 16.84 0.52
CA LEU A 272 -0.87 15.96 1.14
C LEU A 272 0.21 16.74 1.93
N LEU A 273 0.53 17.98 1.55
CA LEU A 273 1.64 18.74 2.14
C LEU A 273 1.58 18.86 3.66
N PRO A 274 0.45 19.26 4.30
CA PRO A 274 0.40 19.36 5.76
C PRO A 274 0.66 18.00 6.46
N TYR A 275 0.21 16.91 5.86
CA TYR A 275 0.45 15.57 6.40
C TYR A 275 1.91 15.14 6.25
N LEU A 276 2.55 15.47 5.12
CA LEU A 276 3.98 15.22 4.91
C LEU A 276 4.82 15.98 5.92
N ILE A 277 4.58 17.29 6.08
CA ILE A 277 5.31 18.11 7.07
C ILE A 277 5.15 17.51 8.47
N ALA A 278 3.91 17.28 8.90
CA ALA A 278 3.64 16.78 10.25
C ALA A 278 4.31 15.41 10.51
N MET A 279 4.29 14.51 9.52
CA MET A 279 4.80 13.15 9.69
C MET A 279 6.32 13.07 9.50
N LEU A 280 6.90 13.74 8.50
CA LEU A 280 8.35 13.78 8.32
C LEU A 280 9.04 14.47 9.49
N CYS A 281 8.51 15.59 10.00
CA CYS A 281 9.03 16.23 11.20
C CYS A 281 8.94 15.29 12.43
N ALA A 282 7.83 14.59 12.61
CA ALA A 282 7.68 13.64 13.73
C ALA A 282 8.68 12.48 13.63
N VAL A 283 8.91 11.94 12.44
CA VAL A 283 9.89 10.87 12.17
C VAL A 283 11.31 11.37 12.38
N GLY A 284 11.64 12.55 11.83
CA GLY A 284 12.96 13.14 11.99
C GLY A 284 13.34 13.38 13.46
N ILE A 285 12.40 13.93 14.25
CA ILE A 285 12.62 14.12 15.69
C ILE A 285 12.78 12.76 16.40
N LEU A 286 11.97 11.76 16.06
CA LEU A 286 12.07 10.41 16.65
C LEU A 286 13.44 9.79 16.38
N ARG A 287 13.98 9.96 15.18
CA ARG A 287 15.34 9.52 14.81
C ARG A 287 16.41 10.35 15.55
N ALA A 288 16.34 11.67 15.47
CA ALA A 288 17.33 12.56 16.10
C ALA A 288 17.43 12.37 17.62
N SER A 289 16.32 12.03 18.28
CA SER A 289 16.29 11.69 19.72
C SER A 289 16.95 10.34 20.05
N GLY A 290 17.25 9.48 19.05
CA GLY A 290 17.74 8.11 19.23
C GLY A 290 16.67 7.11 19.69
N ALA A 291 15.41 7.52 19.80
CA ALA A 291 14.32 6.63 20.24
C ALA A 291 14.07 5.48 19.25
N LEU A 292 14.18 5.77 17.95
CA LEU A 292 14.04 4.77 16.90
C LEU A 292 15.19 3.76 16.96
N ASP A 293 16.43 4.23 17.14
CA ASP A 293 17.62 3.39 17.18
C ASP A 293 17.57 2.38 18.31
N VAL A 294 17.06 2.77 19.50
CA VAL A 294 16.87 1.84 20.62
C VAL A 294 15.97 0.65 20.27
N VAL A 295 14.89 0.92 19.56
CA VAL A 295 13.96 -0.15 19.12
C VAL A 295 14.62 -1.03 18.06
N LEU A 296 15.29 -0.43 17.09
CA LEU A 296 15.97 -1.16 16.02
C LEU A 296 17.14 -2.00 16.56
N ASP A 297 17.93 -1.46 17.49
CA ASP A 297 19.04 -2.18 18.12
C ASP A 297 18.57 -3.37 18.95
N MET A 298 17.43 -3.24 19.64
CA MET A 298 16.83 -4.37 20.34
C MET A 298 16.42 -5.49 19.36
N ILE A 299 15.79 -5.12 18.23
CA ILE A 299 15.41 -6.11 17.20
C ILE A 299 16.65 -6.71 16.55
N ARG A 300 17.68 -5.88 16.28
CA ARG A 300 18.94 -6.32 15.71
C ARG A 300 19.65 -7.31 16.63
N TYR A 301 19.71 -7.02 17.94
CA TYR A 301 20.25 -7.93 18.94
C TYR A 301 19.52 -9.27 18.98
N LEU A 302 18.18 -9.26 18.89
CA LEU A 302 17.39 -10.49 18.81
C LEU A 302 17.69 -11.27 17.53
N ALA A 303 17.74 -10.61 16.38
CA ALA A 303 18.02 -11.23 15.08
C ALA A 303 19.44 -11.84 15.07
N ASP A 304 20.43 -11.13 15.58
CA ASP A 304 21.81 -11.60 15.71
C ASP A 304 21.91 -12.84 16.62
N SER A 305 21.11 -12.90 17.68
CA SER A 305 21.09 -14.07 18.59
C SER A 305 20.60 -15.35 17.89
N PHE A 306 19.82 -15.21 16.79
CA PHE A 306 19.38 -16.29 15.92
C PHE A 306 20.27 -16.46 14.66
N HIS A 307 21.36 -15.70 14.56
CA HIS A 307 22.28 -15.69 13.40
C HIS A 307 21.56 -15.29 12.09
N TRP A 308 20.54 -14.44 12.18
CA TRP A 308 19.84 -13.92 11.01
C TRP A 308 20.56 -12.69 10.44
N ASP A 309 20.49 -12.52 9.13
CA ASP A 309 20.93 -11.29 8.48
C ASP A 309 20.10 -10.11 8.97
N THR A 310 20.73 -9.04 9.43
CA THR A 310 20.07 -7.90 10.09
C THR A 310 19.77 -6.73 9.16
N ARG A 311 20.10 -6.82 7.87
CA ARG A 311 19.86 -5.76 6.88
C ARG A 311 18.39 -5.35 6.76
N PHE A 312 17.45 -6.26 7.09
CA PHE A 312 16.01 -5.96 7.06
C PHE A 312 15.57 -5.02 8.17
N VAL A 313 16.33 -4.91 9.27
CA VAL A 313 15.92 -4.18 10.47
C VAL A 313 15.72 -2.69 10.17
N ASP A 314 16.57 -2.10 9.34
CA ASP A 314 16.50 -0.68 8.99
C ASP A 314 15.24 -0.29 8.17
N ALA A 315 14.56 -1.27 7.57
CA ALA A 315 13.28 -1.06 6.88
C ALA A 315 12.04 -1.25 7.77
N LEU A 316 12.21 -1.87 8.97
CA LEU A 316 11.09 -2.17 9.87
C LEU A 316 10.30 -0.95 10.35
N PRO A 317 10.84 0.26 10.50
CA PRO A 317 10.05 1.43 10.84
C PRO A 317 8.85 1.63 9.93
N THR A 318 9.02 1.43 8.62
CA THR A 318 7.92 1.48 7.65
C THR A 318 6.86 0.40 7.95
N ALA A 319 7.29 -0.83 8.22
CA ALA A 319 6.38 -1.95 8.51
C ALA A 319 5.59 -1.76 9.81
N LEU A 320 6.25 -1.30 10.88
CA LEU A 320 5.65 -1.13 12.20
C LEU A 320 4.58 -0.03 12.22
N VAL A 321 4.76 1.01 11.42
CA VAL A 321 3.86 2.16 11.39
C VAL A 321 2.74 1.99 10.36
N LYS A 322 2.94 1.19 9.32
CA LYS A 322 2.01 1.00 8.19
C LYS A 322 0.58 0.67 8.61
N PRO A 323 0.29 -0.26 9.55
CA PRO A 323 -1.09 -0.57 9.95
C PRO A 323 -1.83 0.63 10.55
N PHE A 324 -1.10 1.56 11.19
CA PHE A 324 -1.67 2.69 11.92
C PHE A 324 -1.81 3.95 11.06
N SER A 325 -0.84 4.23 10.19
CA SER A 325 -0.79 5.49 9.45
C SER A 325 -0.04 5.35 8.12
N GLY A 326 -0.75 5.46 7.02
CA GLY A 326 -0.14 5.43 5.68
C GLY A 326 0.77 6.63 5.41
N SER A 327 0.46 7.81 5.96
CA SER A 327 1.32 9.00 5.84
C SER A 327 2.60 8.87 6.66
N ALA A 328 2.51 8.28 7.88
CA ALA A 328 3.70 8.01 8.68
C ALA A 328 4.58 6.93 8.03
N ALA A 329 4.00 5.87 7.48
CA ALA A 329 4.76 4.83 6.79
C ALA A 329 5.47 5.39 5.54
N ARG A 330 4.82 6.31 4.79
CA ARG A 330 5.47 7.05 3.69
C ARG A 330 6.64 7.91 4.17
N ALA A 331 6.49 8.59 5.30
CA ALA A 331 7.56 9.38 5.90
C ALA A 331 8.74 8.48 6.31
N MET A 332 8.47 7.30 6.92
CA MET A 332 9.50 6.32 7.26
C MET A 332 10.20 5.78 6.01
N LEU A 333 9.48 5.53 4.91
CA LEU A 333 10.06 5.13 3.63
C LEU A 333 11.00 6.21 3.09
N ILE A 334 10.57 7.48 3.07
CA ILE A 334 11.40 8.59 2.59
C ILE A 334 12.63 8.76 3.48
N ASP A 335 12.46 8.69 4.80
CA ASP A 335 13.55 8.74 5.77
C ASP A 335 14.56 7.62 5.55
N THR A 336 14.11 6.38 5.34
CA THR A 336 14.97 5.23 5.01
C THR A 336 15.77 5.47 3.73
N MET A 337 15.11 5.97 2.66
CA MET A 337 15.77 6.30 1.40
C MET A 337 16.81 7.42 1.55
N THR A 338 16.52 8.43 2.36
CA THR A 338 17.41 9.58 2.60
C THR A 338 18.63 9.16 3.44
N THR A 339 18.40 8.28 4.44
CA THR A 339 19.45 7.86 5.39
C THR A 339 20.39 6.79 4.81
N HIS A 340 19.81 5.78 4.14
CA HIS A 340 20.58 4.62 3.66
C HIS A 340 20.87 4.67 2.15
N GLY A 341 20.33 5.66 1.44
CA GLY A 341 20.35 5.75 -0.02
C GLY A 341 19.20 5.02 -0.68
N VAL A 342 18.66 5.60 -1.75
CA VAL A 342 17.43 5.12 -2.43
C VAL A 342 17.57 3.71 -3.04
N ASP A 343 18.76 3.35 -3.49
CA ASP A 343 19.07 2.06 -4.12
C ASP A 343 19.79 1.09 -3.16
N SER A 344 19.61 1.27 -1.85
CA SER A 344 20.07 0.34 -0.81
C SER A 344 19.06 -0.76 -0.52
N PHE A 345 19.51 -1.88 0.06
CA PHE A 345 18.64 -2.99 0.47
C PHE A 345 17.51 -2.55 1.44
N PRO A 346 17.78 -1.76 2.51
CA PRO A 346 16.71 -1.25 3.37
C PRO A 346 15.66 -0.43 2.61
N SER A 347 16.07 0.37 1.62
CA SER A 347 15.18 1.19 0.83
C SER A 347 14.32 0.36 -0.14
N PHE A 348 14.88 -0.68 -0.76
CA PHE A 348 14.11 -1.64 -1.56
C PHE A 348 13.06 -2.35 -0.70
N LEU A 349 13.46 -2.80 0.48
CA LEU A 349 12.56 -3.48 1.41
C LEU A 349 11.46 -2.54 1.94
N ALA A 350 11.81 -1.34 2.38
CA ALA A 350 10.84 -0.35 2.84
C ALA A 350 9.83 0.02 1.73
N ALA A 351 10.30 0.15 0.48
CA ALA A 351 9.44 0.39 -0.69
C ALA A 351 8.51 -0.80 -0.95
N THR A 352 9.01 -2.03 -0.84
CA THR A 352 8.22 -3.25 -1.01
C THR A 352 7.17 -3.40 0.08
N VAL A 353 7.53 -3.17 1.34
CA VAL A 353 6.58 -3.16 2.48
C VAL A 353 5.51 -2.08 2.29
N GLN A 354 5.91 -0.87 1.88
CA GLN A 354 4.95 0.22 1.65
C GLN A 354 3.93 -0.13 0.57
N GLY A 355 4.32 -0.87 -0.47
CA GLY A 355 3.46 -1.30 -1.56
C GLY A 355 2.70 -2.61 -1.32
N SER A 356 3.01 -3.36 -0.25
CA SER A 356 2.46 -4.71 -0.05
C SER A 356 1.09 -4.75 0.61
N THR A 357 0.70 -3.72 1.38
CA THR A 357 -0.58 -3.62 2.10
C THR A 357 -1.08 -2.18 2.16
N GLU A 358 -2.35 -1.99 2.57
CA GLU A 358 -2.91 -0.70 2.93
C GLU A 358 -2.84 -0.46 4.46
N THR A 359 -3.32 0.70 4.90
CA THR A 359 -3.32 1.10 6.31
C THR A 359 -4.52 0.51 7.02
N THR A 360 -4.37 -0.64 7.67
CA THR A 360 -5.45 -1.44 8.25
C THR A 360 -6.40 -0.64 9.15
N PHE A 361 -5.87 0.10 10.14
CA PHE A 361 -6.75 0.85 11.07
C PHE A 361 -7.43 2.05 10.42
N TYR A 362 -6.81 2.67 9.40
CA TYR A 362 -7.46 3.71 8.61
C TYR A 362 -8.62 3.16 7.79
N VAL A 363 -8.42 2.04 7.10
CA VAL A 363 -9.47 1.36 6.31
C VAL A 363 -10.64 0.96 7.21
N LEU A 364 -10.36 0.41 8.40
CA LEU A 364 -11.37 0.11 9.42
C LEU A 364 -12.17 1.34 9.84
N ALA A 365 -11.47 2.42 10.20
CA ALA A 365 -12.11 3.66 10.68
C ALA A 365 -12.98 4.30 9.59
N VAL A 366 -12.48 4.37 8.36
CA VAL A 366 -13.19 5.00 7.24
C VAL A 366 -14.42 4.18 6.83
N TYR A 367 -14.28 2.89 6.61
CA TYR A 367 -15.38 2.09 6.08
C TYR A 367 -16.41 1.70 7.15
N PHE A 368 -15.97 1.20 8.31
CA PHE A 368 -16.90 0.85 9.38
C PHE A 368 -17.48 2.09 10.06
N GLY A 369 -16.66 3.15 10.23
CA GLY A 369 -17.13 4.43 10.78
C GLY A 369 -18.22 5.08 9.95
N ALA A 370 -18.10 5.06 8.61
CA ALA A 370 -19.07 5.64 7.68
C ALA A 370 -20.49 5.02 7.77
N VAL A 371 -20.61 3.80 8.31
CA VAL A 371 -21.87 3.05 8.45
C VAL A 371 -22.24 2.74 9.89
N GLY A 372 -21.47 3.26 10.87
CA GLY A 372 -21.81 3.14 12.28
C GLY A 372 -21.57 1.75 12.88
N ILE A 373 -20.71 0.92 12.28
CA ILE A 373 -20.30 -0.38 12.83
C ILE A 373 -19.42 -0.15 14.06
N GLN A 374 -19.81 -0.74 15.19
CA GLN A 374 -19.08 -0.65 16.48
C GLN A 374 -18.29 -1.91 16.81
N ARG A 375 -18.69 -3.07 16.27
CA ARG A 375 -18.04 -4.37 16.50
C ARG A 375 -17.52 -4.94 15.20
N ALA A 376 -16.20 -4.89 15.02
CA ALA A 376 -15.51 -5.35 13.81
C ALA A 376 -15.39 -6.90 13.72
N ARG A 377 -15.74 -7.66 14.77
CA ARG A 377 -15.56 -9.12 14.85
C ARG A 377 -14.12 -9.53 14.53
N HIS A 378 -13.92 -10.47 13.61
CA HIS A 378 -12.62 -10.97 13.20
C HIS A 378 -11.92 -10.10 12.10
N ALA A 379 -12.52 -9.00 11.67
CA ALA A 379 -11.94 -8.16 10.61
C ALA A 379 -10.53 -7.66 10.96
N VAL A 380 -10.32 -7.16 12.19
CA VAL A 380 -9.01 -6.65 12.64
C VAL A 380 -7.95 -7.75 12.64
N ALA A 381 -8.27 -8.92 13.19
CA ALA A 381 -7.32 -10.03 13.26
C ALA A 381 -6.92 -10.53 11.87
N CYS A 382 -7.89 -10.67 10.95
CA CYS A 382 -7.62 -11.09 9.57
C CYS A 382 -6.80 -10.05 8.80
N ALA A 383 -7.09 -8.76 8.97
CA ALA A 383 -6.34 -7.69 8.31
C ALA A 383 -4.90 -7.59 8.83
N LEU A 384 -4.70 -7.63 10.15
CA LEU A 384 -3.34 -7.63 10.74
C LEU A 384 -2.55 -8.90 10.39
N PHE A 385 -3.22 -10.04 10.24
CA PHE A 385 -2.57 -11.25 9.73
C PHE A 385 -2.11 -11.08 8.28
N ALA A 386 -2.93 -10.45 7.43
CA ALA A 386 -2.53 -10.10 6.06
C ALA A 386 -1.34 -9.13 6.04
N ASP A 387 -1.33 -8.10 6.91
CA ASP A 387 -0.20 -7.17 7.07
C ASP A 387 1.07 -7.92 7.45
N LEU A 388 1.00 -8.82 8.45
CA LEU A 388 2.15 -9.61 8.88
C LEU A 388 2.71 -10.46 7.75
N VAL A 389 1.85 -11.18 7.03
CA VAL A 389 2.27 -11.99 5.88
C VAL A 389 2.86 -11.13 4.77
N GLY A 390 2.28 -9.95 4.51
CA GLY A 390 2.81 -8.97 3.55
C GLY A 390 4.22 -8.51 3.90
N VAL A 391 4.48 -8.21 5.18
CA VAL A 391 5.82 -7.83 5.66
C VAL A 391 6.80 -8.99 5.53
N LEU A 392 6.44 -10.19 5.99
CA LEU A 392 7.30 -11.36 5.90
C LEU A 392 7.62 -11.74 4.43
N ALA A 393 6.61 -11.67 3.56
CA ALA A 393 6.80 -11.88 2.13
C ALA A 393 7.71 -10.80 1.51
N SER A 394 7.56 -9.54 1.91
CA SER A 394 8.44 -8.43 1.47
C SER A 394 9.90 -8.72 1.85
N ILE A 395 10.16 -9.16 3.07
CA ILE A 395 11.50 -9.52 3.53
C ILE A 395 12.06 -10.66 2.67
N GLY A 396 11.32 -11.78 2.56
CA GLY A 396 11.77 -12.94 1.80
C GLY A 396 12.03 -12.65 0.32
N VAL A 397 11.12 -11.90 -0.33
CA VAL A 397 11.27 -11.52 -1.73
C VAL A 397 12.43 -10.55 -1.94
N CYS A 398 12.62 -9.57 -1.05
CA CYS A 398 13.75 -8.65 -1.17
C CYS A 398 15.11 -9.37 -0.99
N TYR A 399 15.22 -10.33 -0.07
CA TYR A 399 16.41 -11.17 0.00
C TYR A 399 16.62 -12.02 -1.26
N TRP A 400 15.54 -12.49 -1.88
CA TRP A 400 15.63 -13.23 -3.13
C TRP A 400 16.10 -12.38 -4.32
N PHE A 401 15.65 -11.12 -4.39
CA PHE A 401 15.94 -10.22 -5.52
C PHE A 401 17.23 -9.43 -5.36
N PHE A 402 17.59 -9.05 -4.13
CA PHE A 402 18.64 -8.07 -3.82
C PHE A 402 19.63 -8.56 -2.75
N GLY A 403 19.46 -9.78 -2.26
CA GLY A 403 20.24 -10.42 -1.18
C GLY A 403 21.48 -11.15 -1.63
#